data_9b05da9a38c7659acc28e49e5870f8eb
#
_entry.id   9b05da9a38c7659acc28e49e5870f8eb
#
_cell.length_a   1.000
_cell.length_b   1.000
_cell.length_c   1.000
_cell.angle_alpha   90.00
_cell.angle_beta   90.00
_cell.angle_gamma   90.00
#
_symmetry.space_group_name_H-M   'P 1'
#
loop_
_entity.id
_entity.type
_entity.pdbx_description
1 polymer ?
#
loop_
_entity_poly.entity_id
_entity_poly.type
_entity_poly.pdbx_seq_one_letter_code
_entity_poly.pdbx_strand_id
1 'polypeptide(L)'
;MTMGAIWGVISGISYALFSLGNRNMVKKYSGSVVSLYEQLTVVMILTPYYLLFNKETAPLKEILLIALLGIVFTALAHTLAISALKHIKAKTSNIIFCLEPLYAIVAASFILNEVPSQRTIIGGVIILGTVLYSTLTSKK
;
A
#
# COMPACT_ATOMS: atom_id res chain seq x y z
N MET A 1 -8.56 15.65 14.79
CA MET A 1 -8.65 15.54 13.32
C MET A 1 -7.41 16.08 12.58
N THR A 2 -6.77 17.14 13.05
CA THR A 2 -5.59 17.73 12.38
C THR A 2 -4.34 16.85 12.35
N MET A 3 -4.04 16.12 13.44
CA MET A 3 -2.87 15.24 13.50
C MET A 3 -2.93 14.08 12.49
N GLY A 4 -4.09 13.43 12.31
CA GLY A 4 -4.24 12.37 11.32
C GLY A 4 -4.05 12.87 9.89
N ALA A 5 -4.52 14.08 9.57
CA ALA A 5 -4.31 14.68 8.26
C ALA A 5 -2.82 14.98 7.99
N ILE A 6 -2.10 15.48 8.99
CA ILE A 6 -0.64 15.75 8.88
C ILE A 6 0.11 14.44 8.60
N TRP A 7 -0.15 13.39 9.39
CA TRP A 7 0.46 12.07 9.16
C TRP A 7 0.09 11.47 7.81
N GLY A 8 -1.13 11.67 7.34
CA GLY A 8 -1.57 11.27 5.99
C GLY A 8 -0.76 11.95 4.88
N VAL A 9 -0.54 13.26 4.99
CA VAL A 9 0.28 14.00 4.02
C VAL A 9 1.74 13.53 4.02
N ILE A 10 2.33 13.36 5.21
CA ILE A 10 3.71 12.85 5.34
C ILE A 10 3.82 11.45 4.73
N SER A 11 2.87 10.56 5.01
CA SER A 11 2.82 9.21 4.42
C SER A 11 2.72 9.25 2.90
N GLY A 12 1.85 10.11 2.35
CA GLY A 12 1.70 10.25 0.91
C GLY A 12 2.97 10.76 0.21
N ILE A 13 3.66 11.73 0.79
CA ILE A 13 4.95 12.23 0.27
C ILE A 13 6.00 11.11 0.33
N SER A 14 6.12 10.42 1.46
CA SER A 14 7.06 9.31 1.63
C SER A 14 6.81 8.19 0.62
N TYR A 15 5.54 7.84 0.41
CA TYR A 15 5.16 6.83 -0.58
C TYR A 15 5.49 7.25 -2.03
N ALA A 16 5.29 8.52 -2.37
CA ALA A 16 5.64 9.03 -3.69
C ALA A 16 7.15 8.96 -3.95
N LEU A 17 7.98 9.34 -2.98
CA LEU A 17 9.43 9.22 -3.05
C LEU A 17 9.88 7.76 -3.16
N PHE A 18 9.31 6.89 -2.37
CA PHE A 18 9.54 5.44 -2.42
C PHE A 18 9.22 4.84 -3.80
N SER A 19 8.06 5.17 -4.36
CA SER A 19 7.63 4.72 -5.69
C SER A 19 8.55 5.20 -6.81
N LEU A 20 9.04 6.44 -6.74
CA LEU A 20 10.04 6.97 -7.69
C LEU A 20 11.38 6.26 -7.55
N GLY A 21 11.83 5.99 -6.32
CA GLY A 21 13.03 5.23 -6.02
C GLY A 21 12.97 3.83 -6.63
N ASN A 22 11.87 3.11 -6.39
CA ASN A 22 11.64 1.76 -6.92
C ASN A 22 11.62 1.72 -8.43
N ARG A 23 10.97 2.70 -9.07
CA ARG A 23 10.99 2.80 -10.52
C ARG A 23 12.40 2.93 -11.09
N ASN A 24 13.30 3.61 -10.40
CA ASN A 24 14.70 3.70 -10.83
C ASN A 24 15.45 2.39 -10.60
N MET A 25 15.18 1.69 -9.50
CA MET A 25 15.82 0.41 -9.19
C MET A 25 15.41 -0.70 -10.17
N VAL A 26 14.11 -0.77 -10.56
CA VAL A 26 13.65 -1.82 -11.49
C VAL A 26 14.14 -1.64 -12.94
N LYS A 27 14.77 -0.51 -13.26
CA LYS A 27 15.50 -0.36 -14.52
C LYS A 27 16.80 -1.16 -14.55
N LYS A 28 17.40 -1.41 -13.37
CA LYS A 28 18.68 -2.10 -13.21
C LYS A 28 18.52 -3.52 -12.69
N TYR A 29 17.54 -3.75 -11.83
CA TYR A 29 17.31 -5.01 -11.13
C TYR A 29 15.90 -5.55 -11.42
N SER A 30 15.69 -6.86 -11.22
CA SER A 30 14.32 -7.41 -11.29
C SER A 30 13.46 -6.91 -10.13
N GLY A 31 12.15 -6.74 -10.36
CA GLY A 31 11.23 -6.31 -9.32
C GLY A 31 11.23 -7.23 -8.09
N SER A 32 11.40 -8.54 -8.30
CA SER A 32 11.49 -9.51 -7.21
C SER A 32 12.74 -9.31 -6.33
N VAL A 33 13.88 -8.96 -6.94
CA VAL A 33 15.12 -8.68 -6.19
C VAL A 33 14.95 -7.40 -5.38
N VAL A 34 14.41 -6.34 -5.98
CA VAL A 34 14.15 -5.07 -5.27
C VAL A 34 13.22 -5.31 -4.09
N SER A 35 12.08 -5.97 -4.33
CA SER A 35 11.10 -6.30 -3.28
C SER A 35 11.71 -7.15 -2.15
N LEU A 36 12.56 -8.14 -2.49
CA LEU A 36 13.23 -8.98 -1.49
C LEU A 36 14.10 -8.15 -0.55
N TYR A 37 14.94 -7.26 -1.10
CA TYR A 37 15.81 -6.41 -0.27
C TYR A 37 15.01 -5.44 0.61
N GLU A 38 13.92 -4.88 0.10
CA GLU A 38 13.03 -4.03 0.89
C GLU A 38 12.39 -4.78 2.05
N GLN A 39 11.84 -5.97 1.78
CA GLN A 39 11.22 -6.81 2.81
C GLN A 39 12.25 -7.26 3.86
N LEU A 40 13.46 -7.68 3.43
CA LEU A 40 14.54 -8.03 4.34
C LEU A 40 14.95 -6.87 5.24
N THR A 41 15.04 -5.65 4.68
CA THR A 41 15.37 -4.46 5.47
C THR A 41 14.34 -4.20 6.55
N VAL A 42 13.05 -4.31 6.22
CA VAL A 42 11.95 -4.16 7.19
C VAL A 42 12.05 -5.24 8.29
N VAL A 43 12.28 -6.50 7.92
CA VAL A 43 12.45 -7.60 8.87
C VAL A 43 13.64 -7.36 9.79
N MET A 44 14.80 -6.96 9.24
CA MET A 44 16.00 -6.68 10.04
C MET A 44 15.80 -5.55 11.07
N ILE A 45 15.01 -4.54 10.73
CA ILE A 45 14.74 -3.40 11.62
C ILE A 45 13.66 -3.75 12.66
N LEU A 46 12.58 -4.42 12.23
CA LEU A 46 11.43 -4.67 13.10
C LEU A 46 11.62 -5.89 14.02
N THR A 47 12.40 -6.89 13.61
CA THR A 47 12.60 -8.10 14.44
C THR A 47 13.24 -7.79 15.79
N PRO A 48 14.34 -7.03 15.90
CA PRO A 48 14.90 -6.67 17.20
C PRO A 48 13.90 -5.90 18.08
N TYR A 49 13.16 -4.97 17.48
CA TYR A 49 12.12 -4.23 18.19
C TYR A 49 11.04 -5.18 18.75
N TYR A 50 10.55 -6.08 17.93
CA TYR A 50 9.54 -7.06 18.33
C TYR A 50 10.04 -7.94 19.47
N LEU A 51 11.25 -8.48 19.36
CA LEU A 51 11.84 -9.36 20.39
C LEU A 51 12.08 -8.66 21.73
N LEU A 52 12.36 -7.36 21.70
CA LEU A 52 12.63 -6.59 22.91
C LEU A 52 11.36 -6.14 23.64
N PHE A 53 10.29 -5.82 22.87
CA PHE A 53 9.11 -5.17 23.42
C PHE A 53 7.86 -6.06 23.45
N ASN A 54 7.83 -7.13 22.67
CA ASN A 54 6.66 -8.02 22.62
C ASN A 54 6.93 -9.32 23.40
N LYS A 55 6.13 -9.57 24.42
CA LYS A 55 6.21 -10.78 25.28
C LYS A 55 5.01 -11.70 25.09
N GLU A 56 4.07 -11.34 24.24
CA GLU A 56 2.85 -12.12 24.04
C GLU A 56 3.07 -13.20 22.98
N THR A 57 2.59 -14.41 23.26
CA THR A 57 2.58 -15.52 22.31
C THR A 57 1.25 -15.53 21.58
N ALA A 58 1.27 -15.34 20.27
CA ALA A 58 0.06 -15.41 19.47
C ALA A 58 -0.42 -16.87 19.32
N PRO A 59 -1.73 -17.13 19.40
CA PRO A 59 -2.28 -18.46 19.13
C PRO A 59 -2.05 -18.86 17.67
N LEU A 60 -2.00 -20.16 17.40
CA LEU A 60 -1.70 -20.71 16.07
C LEU A 60 -2.57 -20.12 14.95
N LYS A 61 -3.86 -19.87 15.22
CA LYS A 61 -4.78 -19.27 14.26
C LYS A 61 -4.31 -17.87 13.83
N GLU A 62 -3.87 -17.06 14.76
CA GLU A 62 -3.37 -15.70 14.48
C GLU A 62 -2.06 -15.75 13.72
N ILE A 63 -1.16 -16.66 14.06
CA ILE A 63 0.09 -16.89 13.32
C ILE A 63 -0.20 -17.25 11.87
N LEU A 64 -1.17 -18.15 11.61
CA LEU A 64 -1.56 -18.52 10.24
C LEU A 64 -2.16 -17.34 9.46
N LEU A 65 -2.99 -16.53 10.11
CA LEU A 65 -3.56 -15.32 9.48
C LEU A 65 -2.47 -14.27 9.18
N ILE A 66 -1.53 -14.06 10.10
CA ILE A 66 -0.39 -13.17 9.90
C ILE A 66 0.51 -13.68 8.77
N ALA A 67 0.77 -14.98 8.71
CA ALA A 67 1.53 -15.60 7.64
C ALA A 67 0.84 -15.43 6.28
N LEU A 68 -0.46 -15.65 6.18
CA LEU A 68 -1.26 -15.40 4.98
C LEU A 68 -1.18 -13.94 4.56
N LEU A 69 -1.37 -13.00 5.48
CA LEU A 69 -1.25 -11.57 5.24
C LEU A 69 0.15 -11.20 4.74
N GLY A 70 1.19 -11.70 5.42
CA GLY A 70 2.58 -11.40 5.07
C GLY A 70 3.00 -11.98 3.71
N ILE A 71 2.68 -13.23 3.42
CA ILE A 71 3.12 -13.91 2.20
C ILE A 71 2.28 -13.47 0.99
N VAL A 72 0.95 -13.56 1.09
CA VAL A 72 0.08 -13.33 -0.07
C VAL A 72 -0.22 -11.85 -0.26
N PHE A 73 -0.71 -11.18 0.78
CA PHE A 73 -1.19 -9.80 0.67
C PHE A 73 -0.06 -8.77 0.79
N THR A 74 1.09 -9.14 1.33
CA THR A 74 2.23 -8.22 1.42
C THR A 74 3.33 -8.62 0.43
N ALA A 75 4.01 -9.75 0.61
CA ALA A 75 5.17 -10.08 -0.20
C ALA A 75 4.84 -10.28 -1.68
N LEU A 76 3.81 -11.06 -2.01
CA LEU A 76 3.42 -11.30 -3.40
C LEU A 76 2.87 -10.02 -4.04
N ALA A 77 1.91 -9.35 -3.40
CA ALA A 77 1.29 -8.13 -3.93
C ALA A 77 2.33 -7.01 -4.13
N HIS A 78 3.22 -6.82 -3.15
CA HIS A 78 4.31 -5.83 -3.23
C HIS A 78 5.29 -6.14 -4.37
N THR A 79 5.69 -7.41 -4.52
CA THR A 79 6.57 -7.85 -5.62
C THR A 79 5.93 -7.61 -6.99
N LEU A 80 4.63 -7.89 -7.14
CA LEU A 80 3.89 -7.62 -8.38
C LEU A 80 3.81 -6.11 -8.66
N ALA A 81 3.53 -5.30 -7.63
CA ALA A 81 3.45 -3.84 -7.74
C ALA A 81 4.79 -3.24 -8.20
N ILE A 82 5.90 -3.65 -7.57
CA ILE A 82 7.25 -3.18 -7.96
C ILE A 82 7.61 -3.66 -9.36
N SER A 83 7.30 -4.90 -9.69
CA SER A 83 7.57 -5.44 -11.04
C SER A 83 6.81 -4.68 -12.13
N ALA A 84 5.59 -4.24 -11.84
CA ALA A 84 4.79 -3.44 -12.75
C ALA A 84 5.44 -2.07 -13.07
N LEU A 85 6.20 -1.48 -12.13
CA LEU A 85 6.92 -0.21 -12.34
C LEU A 85 7.97 -0.28 -13.45
N LYS A 86 8.37 -1.48 -13.87
CA LYS A 86 9.23 -1.67 -15.05
C LYS A 86 8.51 -1.27 -16.34
N HIS A 87 7.20 -1.49 -16.41
CA HIS A 87 6.39 -1.32 -17.61
C HIS A 87 5.54 -0.05 -17.60
N ILE A 88 5.22 0.48 -16.41
CA ILE A 88 4.38 1.67 -16.25
C ILE A 88 5.13 2.79 -15.53
N LYS A 89 4.67 4.02 -15.74
CA LYS A 89 5.20 5.19 -15.02
C LYS A 89 4.76 5.13 -13.55
N ALA A 90 5.63 5.56 -12.62
CA ALA A 90 5.31 5.66 -11.20
C ALA A 90 4.03 6.48 -10.95
N LYS A 91 3.81 7.56 -11.73
CA LYS A 91 2.59 8.36 -11.68
C LYS A 91 1.34 7.51 -11.93
N THR A 92 1.36 6.66 -12.96
CA THR A 92 0.23 5.78 -13.31
C THR A 92 -0.03 4.73 -12.22
N SER A 93 1.05 4.13 -11.69
CA SER A 93 0.97 3.21 -10.57
C SER A 93 0.33 3.85 -9.35
N ASN A 94 0.79 5.04 -8.97
CA ASN A 94 0.26 5.76 -7.81
C ASN A 94 -1.21 6.15 -7.99
N ILE A 95 -1.65 6.50 -9.20
CA ILE A 95 -3.06 6.76 -9.51
C ILE A 95 -3.90 5.49 -9.27
N ILE A 96 -3.41 4.32 -9.70
CA ILE A 96 -4.09 3.03 -9.48
C ILE A 96 -4.20 2.74 -7.97
N PHE A 97 -3.14 2.94 -7.20
CA PHE A 97 -3.17 2.75 -5.75
C PHE A 97 -4.07 3.73 -5.02
N CYS A 98 -4.29 4.93 -5.55
CA CYS A 98 -5.30 5.85 -5.00
C CYS A 98 -6.74 5.29 -5.05
N LEU A 99 -7.02 4.28 -5.87
CA LEU A 99 -8.31 3.60 -5.91
C LEU A 99 -8.47 2.52 -4.82
N GLU A 100 -7.38 2.11 -4.16
CA GLU A 100 -7.39 1.07 -3.13
C GLU A 100 -8.42 1.32 -2.01
N PRO A 101 -8.53 2.54 -1.41
CA PRO A 101 -9.55 2.80 -0.42
C PRO A 101 -10.97 2.61 -0.93
N LEU A 102 -11.23 2.84 -2.21
CA LEU A 102 -12.55 2.65 -2.80
C LEU A 102 -12.92 1.16 -2.88
N TYR A 103 -11.98 0.33 -3.33
CA TYR A 103 -12.17 -1.12 -3.33
C TYR A 103 -12.34 -1.66 -1.91
N ALA A 104 -11.59 -1.12 -0.94
CA ALA A 104 -11.74 -1.49 0.47
C ALA A 104 -13.12 -1.14 1.02
N ILE A 105 -13.67 0.05 0.72
CA ILE A 105 -15.02 0.45 1.13
C ILE A 105 -16.08 -0.47 0.53
N VAL A 106 -15.96 -0.78 -0.76
CA VAL A 106 -16.88 -1.68 -1.45
C VAL A 106 -16.80 -3.09 -0.84
N ALA A 107 -15.58 -3.61 -0.65
CA ALA A 107 -15.38 -4.94 -0.06
C ALA A 107 -15.94 -5.01 1.38
N ALA A 108 -15.69 -4.00 2.22
CA ALA A 108 -16.22 -3.93 3.57
C ALA A 108 -17.74 -3.92 3.59
N SER A 109 -18.37 -3.19 2.66
CA SER A 109 -19.84 -3.14 2.55
C SER A 109 -20.44 -4.51 2.24
N PHE A 110 -19.79 -5.31 1.37
CA PHE A 110 -20.32 -6.63 1.00
C PHE A 110 -19.91 -7.74 1.96
N ILE A 111 -18.67 -7.72 2.48
CA ILE A 111 -18.12 -8.82 3.29
C ILE A 111 -18.51 -8.66 4.77
N LEU A 112 -18.48 -7.42 5.27
CA LEU A 112 -18.73 -7.12 6.68
C LEU A 112 -20.16 -6.59 6.93
N ASN A 113 -20.96 -6.41 5.87
CA ASN A 113 -22.28 -5.76 5.94
C ASN A 113 -22.23 -4.36 6.59
N GLU A 114 -21.12 -3.64 6.40
CA GLU A 114 -20.94 -2.30 6.94
C GLU A 114 -21.51 -1.25 5.96
N VAL A 115 -22.35 -0.34 6.49
CA VAL A 115 -22.83 0.80 5.69
C VAL A 115 -21.83 1.94 5.78
N PRO A 116 -21.23 2.37 4.66
CA PRO A 116 -20.25 3.46 4.69
C PRO A 116 -20.89 4.76 5.17
N SER A 117 -20.19 5.48 6.05
CA SER A 117 -20.65 6.78 6.53
C SER A 117 -20.72 7.81 5.40
N GLN A 118 -21.54 8.86 5.56
CA GLN A 118 -21.61 9.95 4.60
C GLN A 118 -20.23 10.58 4.34
N ARG A 119 -19.39 10.71 5.37
CA ARG A 119 -18.00 11.21 5.24
C ARG A 119 -17.15 10.30 4.38
N THR A 120 -17.29 8.99 4.52
CA THR A 120 -16.60 7.98 3.72
C THR A 120 -17.00 8.08 2.24
N ILE A 121 -18.31 8.25 1.98
CA ILE A 121 -18.82 8.42 0.61
C ILE A 121 -18.27 9.71 -0.03
N ILE A 122 -18.31 10.83 0.69
CA ILE A 122 -17.76 12.10 0.20
C ILE A 122 -16.27 11.96 -0.11
N GLY A 123 -15.48 11.34 0.79
CA GLY A 123 -14.07 11.06 0.57
C GLY A 123 -13.84 10.21 -0.68
N GLY A 124 -14.64 9.16 -0.88
CA GLY A 124 -14.59 8.31 -2.08
C GLY A 124 -14.86 9.07 -3.38
N VAL A 125 -15.84 9.97 -3.39
CA VAL A 125 -16.16 10.83 -4.55
C VAL A 125 -14.99 11.78 -4.86
N ILE A 126 -14.36 12.37 -3.86
CA ILE A 126 -13.18 13.24 -4.03
C ILE A 126 -12.02 12.45 -4.64
N ILE A 127 -11.75 11.24 -4.15
CA ILE A 127 -10.71 10.36 -4.69
C ILE A 127 -10.99 10.05 -6.17
N LEU A 128 -12.21 9.60 -6.50
CA LEU A 128 -12.60 9.32 -7.90
C LEU A 128 -12.44 10.55 -8.80
N GLY A 129 -12.89 11.71 -8.36
CA GLY A 129 -12.76 12.96 -9.11
C GLY A 129 -11.29 13.30 -9.39
N THR A 130 -10.43 13.15 -8.38
CA THR A 130 -8.99 13.43 -8.50
C THR A 130 -8.29 12.45 -9.45
N VAL A 131 -8.63 11.17 -9.37
CA VAL A 131 -8.11 10.12 -10.24
C VAL A 131 -8.52 10.36 -11.69
N LEU A 132 -9.80 10.65 -11.94
CA LEU A 132 -10.32 10.96 -13.27
C LEU A 132 -9.62 12.21 -13.86
N TYR A 133 -9.55 13.29 -13.11
CA TYR A 133 -8.84 14.50 -13.52
C TYR A 133 -7.38 14.22 -13.88
N SER A 134 -6.66 13.52 -13.01
CA SER A 134 -5.25 13.18 -13.23
C SER A 134 -5.04 12.28 -14.46
N THR A 135 -5.98 11.36 -14.71
CA THR A 135 -5.92 10.45 -15.86
C THR A 135 -6.17 11.20 -17.17
N LEU A 136 -7.18 12.06 -17.20
CA LEU A 136 -7.52 12.88 -18.39
C LEU A 136 -6.40 13.85 -18.74
N THR A 137 -5.80 14.50 -17.73
CA THR A 137 -4.70 15.46 -17.94
C THR A 137 -3.38 14.76 -18.30
N SER A 138 -3.22 13.49 -18.00
CA SER A 138 -2.00 12.72 -18.30
C SER A 138 -1.93 12.23 -19.76
N LYS A 139 -2.99 12.39 -20.53
CA LYS A 139 -3.03 12.03 -21.98
C LYS A 139 -2.44 13.13 -22.90
N LYS A 140 -2.09 14.27 -22.36
CA LYS A 140 -1.29 15.29 -23.04
C LYS A 140 0.19 15.15 -22.68
#